data_4a790f59a56ff6b1a2e92784ac433439
#
_entry.id   4a790f59a56ff6b1a2e92784ac433439
#
_cell.length_a   1.000
_cell.length_b   1.000
_cell.length_c   1.000
_cell.angle_alpha   90.00
_cell.angle_beta   90.00
_cell.angle_gamma   90.00
#
_symmetry.space_group_name_H-M   'P 1'
#
loop_
_entity.id
_entity.type
_entity.pdbx_description
1 polymer ?
#
loop_
_entity_poly.entity_id
_entity_poly.type
_entity_poly.pdbx_seq_one_letter_code
_entity_poly.pdbx_strand_id
1 'polypeptide(L)'
;IQMYSDVVMEKASGIEPDEGMGIRNQLEHELEKMKEQEGVTEDTDLSATNLKDLVEIYRGKVLEVLKKPFPEDPWEQLWGAISAVFYSWDGKRAKAYRKIENIPEEWGTAVNVQAMVYGNLGEDSATGVAFTRNPATGENNFYGEWLAKAQGEDVVAGIRTPNPLNEVCRTDHSGDLPSLEQSVPHLYKELDTIRLNLEDHYNDMMDIEFTIQSGKLWMLQCRIGKRNGPAAIRMASEMVKEKRIDGKTAIGRVTPSQLDELLHPIVDPDVEKSTPLLAKGLPAGPGGATGKAVFTAQDAVDWAAKGERVVLVREETNPEDVEGMRASVAILTSRGGMTSHAALVARGWGMCC
;
A
#
# COMPACT_ATOMS: atom_id res chain seq x y z
N ILE A 1 20.76 2.88 -2.16
CA ILE A 1 21.38 2.23 -3.34
C ILE A 1 20.38 1.30 -4.01
N GLN A 2 19.75 0.33 -3.33
CA GLN A 2 18.84 -0.65 -3.91
C GLN A 2 17.76 -0.02 -4.78
N MET A 3 16.93 0.87 -4.23
CA MET A 3 15.83 1.51 -4.94
C MET A 3 16.33 2.33 -6.16
N TYR A 4 17.40 3.08 -6.00
CA TYR A 4 17.95 3.89 -7.10
C TYR A 4 18.51 3.02 -8.23
N SER A 5 19.22 1.94 -7.88
CA SER A 5 19.78 1.02 -8.88
C SER A 5 18.68 0.29 -9.64
N ASP A 6 17.63 -0.16 -8.96
CA ASP A 6 16.47 -0.83 -9.56
C ASP A 6 15.67 0.14 -10.46
N VAL A 7 15.21 1.26 -9.89
CA VAL A 7 14.25 2.14 -10.57
C VAL A 7 14.94 3.04 -11.59
N VAL A 8 16.07 3.64 -11.22
CA VAL A 8 16.72 4.65 -12.07
C VAL A 8 17.73 4.02 -13.04
N MET A 9 18.60 3.15 -12.53
CA MET A 9 19.70 2.63 -13.34
C MET A 9 19.31 1.43 -14.20
N GLU A 10 18.37 0.60 -13.74
CA GLU A 10 17.91 -0.60 -14.48
C GLU A 10 16.62 -0.30 -15.26
N LYS A 11 15.49 -0.12 -14.58
CA LYS A 11 14.16 -0.01 -15.21
C LYS A 11 14.00 1.25 -16.10
N ALA A 12 14.41 2.43 -15.61
CA ALA A 12 14.30 3.65 -16.41
C ALA A 12 15.25 3.65 -17.61
N SER A 13 16.32 2.83 -17.59
CA SER A 13 17.20 2.62 -18.73
C SER A 13 16.66 1.59 -19.74
N GLY A 14 15.46 1.06 -19.53
CA GLY A 14 14.83 0.08 -20.41
C GLY A 14 15.39 -1.34 -20.28
N ILE A 15 16.11 -1.63 -19.22
CA ILE A 15 16.62 -2.97 -18.92
C ILE A 15 15.48 -3.76 -18.28
N GLU A 16 15.07 -4.85 -18.90
CA GLU A 16 14.09 -5.80 -18.36
C GLU A 16 14.84 -7.11 -18.05
N PRO A 17 15.29 -7.31 -16.79
CA PRO A 17 15.96 -8.55 -16.42
C PRO A 17 14.97 -9.71 -16.36
N ASP A 18 15.48 -10.95 -16.51
CA ASP A 18 14.70 -12.13 -16.24
C ASP A 18 14.20 -12.14 -14.78
N GLU A 19 13.11 -12.86 -14.52
CA GLU A 19 12.51 -12.95 -13.19
C GLU A 19 13.54 -13.41 -12.14
N GLY A 20 13.65 -12.65 -11.06
CA GLY A 20 14.63 -12.91 -10.00
C GLY A 20 16.07 -12.46 -10.29
N MET A 21 16.39 -12.01 -11.51
CA MET A 21 17.74 -11.62 -11.91
C MET A 21 18.00 -10.11 -11.87
N GLY A 22 16.99 -9.30 -11.55
CA GLY A 22 17.11 -7.85 -11.44
C GLY A 22 18.12 -7.43 -10.38
N ILE A 23 18.67 -6.22 -10.53
CA ILE A 23 19.68 -5.67 -9.60
C ILE A 23 19.15 -5.64 -8.17
N ARG A 24 17.87 -5.36 -7.94
CA ARG A 24 17.26 -5.35 -6.61
C ARG A 24 17.43 -6.69 -5.92
N ASN A 25 17.06 -7.78 -6.59
CA ASN A 25 17.13 -9.14 -6.01
C ASN A 25 18.58 -9.56 -5.70
N GLN A 26 19.52 -9.13 -6.54
CA GLN A 26 20.94 -9.41 -6.31
C GLN A 26 21.48 -8.64 -5.11
N LEU A 27 21.06 -7.39 -4.91
CA LEU A 27 21.44 -6.59 -3.74
C LEU A 27 20.77 -7.12 -2.47
N GLU A 28 19.51 -7.56 -2.55
CA GLU A 28 18.79 -8.24 -1.47
C GLU A 28 19.53 -9.51 -1.01
N HIS A 29 19.98 -10.31 -1.98
CA HIS A 29 20.78 -11.51 -1.66
C HIS A 29 22.06 -11.20 -0.89
N GLU A 30 22.77 -10.10 -1.22
CA GLU A 30 23.96 -9.69 -0.48
C GLU A 30 23.61 -9.20 0.95
N LEU A 31 22.43 -8.57 1.14
CA LEU A 31 21.92 -8.19 2.46
C LEU A 31 21.64 -9.44 3.32
N GLU A 32 20.88 -10.40 2.77
CA GLU A 32 20.56 -11.64 3.48
C GLU A 32 21.84 -12.43 3.84
N LYS A 33 22.79 -12.50 2.93
CA LYS A 33 24.08 -13.14 3.17
C LYS A 33 24.84 -12.45 4.31
N MET A 34 24.80 -11.13 4.39
CA MET A 34 25.42 -10.39 5.50
C MET A 34 24.71 -10.69 6.82
N LYS A 35 23.38 -10.72 6.84
CA LYS A 35 22.60 -11.09 8.03
C LYS A 35 22.93 -12.50 8.50
N GLU A 36 23.03 -13.47 7.59
CA GLU A 36 23.47 -14.83 7.92
C GLU A 36 24.87 -14.87 8.53
N GLN A 37 25.82 -14.10 7.98
CA GLN A 37 27.19 -14.02 8.50
C GLN A 37 27.28 -13.44 9.91
N GLU A 38 26.44 -12.45 10.21
CA GLU A 38 26.38 -11.79 11.52
C GLU A 38 25.44 -12.52 12.50
N GLY A 39 24.69 -13.52 12.03
CA GLY A 39 23.75 -14.29 12.86
C GLY A 39 22.53 -13.49 13.33
N VAL A 40 22.10 -12.50 12.54
CA VAL A 40 20.94 -11.66 12.81
C VAL A 40 19.79 -11.95 11.80
N THR A 41 18.57 -11.63 12.20
CA THR A 41 17.38 -11.85 11.35
C THR A 41 16.81 -10.57 10.77
N GLU A 42 16.88 -9.48 11.53
CA GLU A 42 16.30 -8.19 11.12
C GLU A 42 17.39 -7.24 10.58
N ASP A 43 17.05 -6.44 9.59
CA ASP A 43 17.96 -5.44 9.02
C ASP A 43 18.44 -4.43 10.08
N THR A 44 17.56 -4.14 11.06
CA THR A 44 17.83 -3.22 12.17
C THR A 44 18.86 -3.73 13.16
N ASP A 45 19.19 -5.01 13.14
CA ASP A 45 20.18 -5.64 14.02
C ASP A 45 21.60 -5.54 13.44
N LEU A 46 21.73 -5.15 12.16
CA LEU A 46 23.03 -4.90 11.54
C LEU A 46 23.68 -3.65 12.12
N SER A 47 24.96 -3.76 12.45
CA SER A 47 25.75 -2.64 12.96
C SER A 47 26.02 -1.60 11.85
N ALA A 48 26.38 -0.37 12.27
CA ALA A 48 26.80 0.67 11.32
C ALA A 48 28.04 0.25 10.48
N THR A 49 28.91 -0.61 11.02
CA THR A 49 30.06 -1.15 10.29
C THR A 49 29.59 -2.12 9.21
N ASN A 50 28.70 -3.06 9.55
CA ASN A 50 28.12 -3.98 8.57
C ASN A 50 27.43 -3.24 7.42
N LEU A 51 26.65 -2.20 7.75
CA LEU A 51 25.97 -1.38 6.73
C LEU A 51 26.96 -0.62 5.85
N LYS A 52 28.08 -0.15 6.39
CA LYS A 52 29.14 0.48 5.61
C LYS A 52 29.79 -0.50 4.64
N ASP A 53 30.09 -1.70 5.09
CA ASP A 53 30.68 -2.74 4.25
C ASP A 53 29.68 -3.19 3.18
N LEU A 54 28.40 -3.30 3.52
CA LEU A 54 27.32 -3.60 2.58
C LEU A 54 27.20 -2.54 1.49
N VAL A 55 27.38 -1.26 1.80
CA VAL A 55 27.38 -0.17 0.81
C VAL A 55 28.48 -0.39 -0.24
N GLU A 56 29.68 -0.79 0.16
CA GLU A 56 30.78 -1.05 -0.80
C GLU A 56 30.51 -2.31 -1.63
N ILE A 57 29.95 -3.37 -1.03
CA ILE A 57 29.49 -4.56 -1.76
C ILE A 57 28.45 -4.18 -2.81
N TYR A 58 27.46 -3.37 -2.43
CA TYR A 58 26.41 -2.90 -3.32
C TYR A 58 26.96 -2.09 -4.51
N ARG A 59 27.89 -1.16 -4.26
CA ARG A 59 28.54 -0.41 -5.32
C ARG A 59 29.29 -1.31 -6.31
N GLY A 60 29.99 -2.31 -5.79
CA GLY A 60 30.66 -3.31 -6.61
C GLY A 60 29.69 -4.13 -7.46
N LYS A 61 28.61 -4.58 -6.85
CA LYS A 61 27.57 -5.38 -7.54
C LYS A 61 26.84 -4.55 -8.60
N VAL A 62 26.50 -3.30 -8.33
CA VAL A 62 25.89 -2.39 -9.31
C VAL A 62 26.80 -2.22 -10.52
N LEU A 63 28.10 -1.98 -10.31
CA LEU A 63 29.07 -1.87 -11.41
C LEU A 63 29.21 -3.18 -12.19
N GLU A 64 29.23 -4.32 -11.49
CA GLU A 64 29.32 -5.65 -12.10
C GLU A 64 28.12 -5.94 -13.01
N VAL A 65 26.91 -5.68 -12.53
CA VAL A 65 25.66 -6.05 -13.21
C VAL A 65 25.26 -5.02 -14.26
N LEU A 66 25.19 -3.76 -13.88
CA LEU A 66 24.69 -2.70 -14.76
C LEU A 66 25.78 -2.06 -15.62
N LYS A 67 27.05 -2.44 -15.45
CA LYS A 67 28.23 -1.90 -16.19
C LYS A 67 28.38 -0.38 -16.07
N LYS A 68 27.75 0.21 -15.07
CA LYS A 68 27.83 1.63 -14.72
C LYS A 68 28.05 1.78 -13.23
N PRO A 69 28.94 2.68 -12.77
CA PRO A 69 29.10 2.93 -11.35
C PRO A 69 27.84 3.58 -10.78
N PHE A 70 27.59 3.35 -9.50
CA PHE A 70 26.56 4.09 -8.77
C PHE A 70 26.96 5.57 -8.71
N PRO A 71 26.10 6.54 -9.09
CA PRO A 71 26.48 7.95 -9.10
C PRO A 71 26.69 8.47 -7.68
N GLU A 72 27.77 9.21 -7.46
CA GLU A 72 28.11 9.79 -6.16
C GLU A 72 27.66 11.24 -6.03
N ASP A 73 27.52 11.95 -7.16
CA ASP A 73 27.05 13.33 -7.17
C ASP A 73 25.54 13.38 -6.85
N PRO A 74 25.13 14.11 -5.77
CA PRO A 74 23.72 14.25 -5.42
C PRO A 74 22.85 14.86 -6.53
N TRP A 75 23.39 15.74 -7.34
CA TRP A 75 22.67 16.34 -8.47
C TRP A 75 22.45 15.33 -9.60
N GLU A 76 23.42 14.48 -9.88
CA GLU A 76 23.26 13.39 -10.83
C GLU A 76 22.18 12.41 -10.37
N GLN A 77 22.19 12.05 -9.07
CA GLN A 77 21.14 11.22 -8.48
C GLN A 77 19.77 11.88 -8.58
N LEU A 78 19.65 13.17 -8.26
CA LEU A 78 18.39 13.89 -8.32
C LEU A 78 17.82 13.93 -9.74
N TRP A 79 18.63 14.33 -10.71
CA TRP A 79 18.19 14.39 -12.11
C TRP A 79 17.90 13.01 -12.70
N GLY A 80 18.65 11.99 -12.29
CA GLY A 80 18.36 10.60 -12.64
C GLY A 80 16.99 10.16 -12.12
N ALA A 81 16.70 10.46 -10.86
CA ALA A 81 15.40 10.13 -10.24
C ALA A 81 14.24 10.90 -10.89
N ILE A 82 14.39 12.19 -11.16
CA ILE A 82 13.38 13.01 -11.87
C ILE A 82 13.10 12.41 -13.25
N SER A 83 14.13 12.08 -13.99
CA SER A 83 14.01 11.47 -15.32
C SER A 83 13.29 10.13 -15.26
N ALA A 84 13.63 9.28 -14.26
CA ALA A 84 12.98 7.98 -14.07
C ALA A 84 11.47 8.12 -13.81
N VAL A 85 11.02 9.12 -13.04
CA VAL A 85 9.59 9.38 -12.84
C VAL A 85 8.90 9.73 -14.16
N PHE A 86 9.49 10.56 -15.00
CA PHE A 86 8.89 10.86 -16.30
C PHE A 86 8.85 9.64 -17.23
N TYR A 87 9.92 8.86 -17.29
CA TYR A 87 9.96 7.63 -18.09
C TYR A 87 8.97 6.57 -17.59
N SER A 88 8.69 6.53 -16.28
CA SER A 88 7.76 5.56 -15.70
C SER A 88 6.33 5.70 -16.26
N TRP A 89 5.95 6.88 -16.77
CA TRP A 89 4.67 7.11 -17.44
C TRP A 89 4.44 6.17 -18.62
N ASP A 90 5.51 5.88 -19.37
CA ASP A 90 5.48 5.01 -20.54
C ASP A 90 5.73 3.52 -20.23
N GLY A 91 5.94 3.19 -18.97
CA GLY A 91 6.11 1.82 -18.51
C GLY A 91 4.85 0.95 -18.72
N LYS A 92 5.04 -0.35 -18.95
CA LYS A 92 3.93 -1.32 -19.19
C LYS A 92 2.87 -1.25 -18.10
N ARG A 93 3.29 -1.20 -16.83
CA ARG A 93 2.40 -1.13 -15.67
C ARG A 93 1.58 0.16 -15.62
N ALA A 94 2.21 1.30 -15.88
CA ALA A 94 1.51 2.58 -15.90
C ALA A 94 0.48 2.65 -17.02
N LYS A 95 0.79 2.08 -18.20
CA LYS A 95 -0.16 1.96 -19.32
C LYS A 95 -1.33 1.05 -18.98
N ALA A 96 -1.07 -0.12 -18.36
CA ALA A 96 -2.13 -1.02 -17.92
C ALA A 96 -3.04 -0.35 -16.88
N TYR A 97 -2.46 0.33 -15.89
CA TYR A 97 -3.21 1.07 -14.88
C TYR A 97 -4.09 2.18 -15.50
N ARG A 98 -3.53 3.01 -16.39
CA ARG A 98 -4.32 4.05 -17.07
C ARG A 98 -5.49 3.48 -17.87
N LYS A 99 -5.28 2.36 -18.55
CA LYS A 99 -6.35 1.66 -19.29
C LYS A 99 -7.46 1.17 -18.34
N ILE A 100 -7.10 0.64 -17.18
CA ILE A 100 -8.06 0.16 -16.18
C ILE A 100 -8.85 1.32 -15.58
N GLU A 101 -8.17 2.41 -15.25
CA GLU A 101 -8.77 3.58 -14.59
C GLU A 101 -9.34 4.62 -15.57
N ASN A 102 -9.33 4.33 -16.88
CA ASN A 102 -9.76 5.25 -17.94
C ASN A 102 -9.07 6.61 -17.91
N ILE A 103 -7.76 6.63 -17.60
CA ILE A 103 -6.95 7.83 -17.60
C ILE A 103 -6.46 8.11 -19.03
N PRO A 104 -6.67 9.32 -19.58
CA PRO A 104 -6.24 9.67 -20.93
C PRO A 104 -4.73 9.51 -21.14
N GLU A 105 -4.33 8.90 -22.26
CA GLU A 105 -2.90 8.67 -22.58
C GLU A 105 -2.12 9.97 -22.81
N GLU A 106 -2.81 11.03 -23.27
CA GLU A 106 -2.22 12.35 -23.51
C GLU A 106 -1.92 13.13 -22.24
N TRP A 107 -2.36 12.68 -21.08
CA TRP A 107 -1.93 13.25 -19.80
C TRP A 107 -0.46 12.91 -19.57
N GLY A 108 0.18 13.67 -18.74
CA GLY A 108 1.54 13.40 -18.32
C GLY A 108 1.60 13.12 -16.82
N THR A 109 2.80 13.10 -16.30
CA THR A 109 3.06 13.03 -14.86
C THR A 109 3.84 14.27 -14.41
N ALA A 110 3.90 14.49 -13.11
CA ALA A 110 4.66 15.54 -12.48
C ALA A 110 5.59 14.97 -11.41
N VAL A 111 6.61 15.71 -11.04
CA VAL A 111 7.57 15.34 -10.01
C VAL A 111 7.57 16.39 -8.91
N ASN A 112 7.42 15.95 -7.67
CA ASN A 112 7.66 16.75 -6.48
C ASN A 112 8.97 16.29 -5.83
N VAL A 113 9.85 17.25 -5.55
CA VAL A 113 11.05 16.99 -4.74
C VAL A 113 10.75 17.41 -3.32
N GLN A 114 10.68 16.41 -2.43
CA GLN A 114 10.27 16.60 -1.04
C GLN A 114 11.39 16.18 -0.09
N ALA A 115 11.59 16.94 0.98
CA ALA A 115 12.51 16.55 2.05
C ALA A 115 12.04 15.21 2.67
N MET A 116 12.97 14.29 2.85
CA MET A 116 12.68 13.01 3.46
C MET A 116 12.64 13.14 4.98
N VAL A 117 11.66 12.50 5.60
CA VAL A 117 11.55 12.30 7.05
C VAL A 117 11.57 10.81 7.35
N TYR A 118 12.14 10.44 8.49
CA TYR A 118 12.46 9.05 8.79
C TYR A 118 11.68 8.55 10.01
N GLY A 119 10.70 7.69 9.77
CA GLY A 119 9.94 7.01 10.81
C GLY A 119 10.70 5.92 11.55
N ASN A 120 11.91 5.60 11.11
CA ASN A 120 12.81 4.60 11.70
C ASN A 120 14.05 5.21 12.37
N LEU A 121 14.08 6.53 12.59
CA LEU A 121 15.29 7.22 13.10
C LEU A 121 15.60 6.90 14.58
N GLY A 122 14.60 6.51 15.36
CA GLY A 122 14.77 6.21 16.79
C GLY A 122 13.49 5.71 17.45
N GLU A 123 13.54 5.55 18.76
CA GLU A 123 12.45 5.01 19.59
C GLU A 123 11.18 5.87 19.55
N ASP A 124 11.33 7.17 19.32
CA ASP A 124 10.29 8.17 19.23
C ASP A 124 9.89 8.49 17.78
N SER A 125 10.17 7.56 16.88
CA SER A 125 9.89 7.67 15.46
C SER A 125 8.94 6.57 15.00
N ALA A 126 8.07 6.90 14.05
CA ALA A 126 7.02 6.01 13.55
C ALA A 126 6.53 6.46 12.17
N THR A 127 5.79 5.62 11.50
CA THR A 127 5.04 5.99 10.29
C THR A 127 3.64 5.38 10.34
N GLY A 128 2.71 5.94 9.57
CA GLY A 128 1.36 5.40 9.52
C GLY A 128 0.53 5.93 8.37
N VAL A 129 -0.59 5.26 8.19
CA VAL A 129 -1.62 5.60 7.21
C VAL A 129 -2.96 5.71 7.94
N ALA A 130 -3.73 6.74 7.62
CA ALA A 130 -5.01 6.96 8.25
C ALA A 130 -6.06 7.45 7.24
N PHE A 131 -7.33 7.21 7.57
CA PHE A 131 -8.49 7.67 6.81
C PHE A 131 -9.38 8.51 7.73
N THR A 132 -9.88 9.62 7.24
CA THR A 132 -10.73 10.49 8.05
C THR A 132 -12.05 9.83 8.44
N ARG A 133 -12.50 8.81 7.69
CA ARG A 133 -13.63 7.90 7.99
C ARG A 133 -13.23 6.48 7.63
N ASN A 134 -13.92 5.49 8.19
CA ASN A 134 -13.65 4.09 7.87
C ASN A 134 -13.96 3.79 6.38
N PRO A 135 -12.95 3.43 5.56
CA PRO A 135 -13.13 3.23 4.11
C PRO A 135 -13.91 1.97 3.75
N ALA A 136 -14.11 1.05 4.69
CA ALA A 136 -14.87 -0.17 4.48
C ALA A 136 -16.34 -0.05 4.91
N THR A 137 -16.63 0.65 6.03
CA THR A 137 -17.98 0.75 6.59
C THR A 137 -18.63 2.11 6.35
N GLY A 138 -17.86 3.14 6.03
CA GLY A 138 -18.31 4.52 5.89
C GLY A 138 -18.54 5.25 7.21
N GLU A 139 -18.24 4.63 8.36
CA GLU A 139 -18.39 5.25 9.66
C GLU A 139 -17.50 6.46 9.84
N ASN A 140 -18.05 7.51 10.46
CA ASN A 140 -17.29 8.71 10.80
C ASN A 140 -16.39 8.45 12.01
N ASN A 141 -15.46 7.51 11.84
CA ASN A 141 -14.45 7.13 12.82
C ASN A 141 -13.07 7.36 12.20
N PHE A 142 -12.18 8.03 12.93
CA PHE A 142 -10.79 8.14 12.51
C PHE A 142 -10.17 6.75 12.47
N TYR A 143 -9.83 6.29 11.27
CA TYR A 143 -9.43 4.91 11.01
C TYR A 143 -8.01 4.86 10.48
N GLY A 144 -7.19 3.91 10.93
CA GLY A 144 -5.83 3.78 10.43
C GLY A 144 -4.94 2.86 11.25
N GLU A 145 -3.70 2.80 10.81
CA GLU A 145 -2.66 1.91 11.32
C GLU A 145 -1.33 2.65 11.39
N TRP A 146 -0.47 2.26 12.31
CA TRP A 146 0.86 2.82 12.46
C TRP A 146 1.89 1.77 12.87
N LEU A 147 3.16 2.04 12.60
CA LEU A 147 4.28 1.21 13.00
C LEU A 147 5.37 2.07 13.63
N ALA A 148 5.82 1.68 14.81
CA ALA A 148 7.00 2.26 15.44
C ALA A 148 8.28 1.81 14.71
N LYS A 149 9.26 2.70 14.61
CA LYS A 149 10.56 2.43 13.97
C LYS A 149 10.42 1.83 12.58
N ALA A 150 9.60 2.45 11.75
CA ALA A 150 9.27 1.94 10.43
C ALA A 150 9.27 3.04 9.38
N GLN A 151 9.46 2.65 8.13
CA GLN A 151 9.21 3.50 6.97
C GLN A 151 7.85 3.19 6.35
N GLY A 152 7.36 4.06 5.45
CA GLY A 152 6.07 3.88 4.81
C GLY A 152 5.92 2.56 4.07
N GLU A 153 7.01 2.05 3.50
CA GLU A 153 7.05 0.74 2.82
C GLU A 153 6.67 -0.40 3.75
N ASP A 154 7.11 -0.37 5.01
CA ASP A 154 6.84 -1.42 5.99
C ASP A 154 5.34 -1.54 6.33
N VAL A 155 4.64 -0.39 6.33
CA VAL A 155 3.18 -0.36 6.57
C VAL A 155 2.42 -0.88 5.35
N VAL A 156 2.79 -0.41 4.17
CA VAL A 156 2.07 -0.71 2.91
C VAL A 156 2.35 -2.12 2.43
N ALA A 157 3.58 -2.60 2.58
CA ALA A 157 3.95 -3.97 2.20
C ALA A 157 3.38 -5.03 3.17
N GLY A 158 3.04 -4.64 4.41
CA GLY A 158 2.48 -5.57 5.38
C GLY A 158 3.50 -6.53 5.98
N ILE A 159 4.78 -6.16 5.95
CA ILE A 159 5.91 -6.97 6.47
C ILE A 159 5.74 -7.26 7.97
N ARG A 160 5.19 -6.29 8.71
CA ARG A 160 4.88 -6.42 10.14
C ARG A 160 3.40 -6.17 10.38
N THR A 161 2.83 -6.79 11.43
CA THR A 161 1.46 -6.48 11.87
C THR A 161 1.42 -5.05 12.40
N PRO A 162 0.63 -4.14 11.79
CA PRO A 162 0.57 -2.76 12.22
C PRO A 162 -0.23 -2.61 13.52
N ASN A 163 0.10 -1.59 14.27
CA ASN A 163 -0.62 -1.18 15.46
C ASN A 163 -1.88 -0.39 15.06
N PRO A 164 -2.98 -0.49 15.82
CA PRO A 164 -4.18 0.31 15.56
C PRO A 164 -3.93 1.80 15.84
N LEU A 165 -4.53 2.68 15.05
CA LEU A 165 -4.40 4.13 15.26
C LEU A 165 -5.02 4.56 16.60
N ASN A 166 -6.16 4.00 16.94
CA ASN A 166 -6.91 4.25 18.17
C ASN A 166 -7.65 2.99 18.64
N GLU A 167 -8.37 3.07 19.75
CA GLU A 167 -9.09 1.91 20.30
C GLU A 167 -10.23 1.41 19.40
N VAL A 168 -10.86 2.30 18.62
CA VAL A 168 -11.94 1.92 17.68
C VAL A 168 -11.39 1.08 16.51
N CYS A 169 -10.13 1.26 16.15
CA CYS A 169 -9.45 0.50 15.10
C CYS A 169 -8.93 -0.87 15.57
N ARG A 170 -9.02 -1.18 16.86
CA ARG A 170 -8.53 -2.45 17.42
C ARG A 170 -9.31 -3.63 16.84
N THR A 171 -8.57 -4.65 16.40
CA THR A 171 -9.13 -5.89 15.85
C THR A 171 -8.54 -7.09 16.59
N ASP A 172 -9.11 -8.27 16.37
CA ASP A 172 -8.56 -9.53 16.91
C ASP A 172 -7.10 -9.75 16.44
N HIS A 173 -6.73 -9.24 15.26
CA HIS A 173 -5.37 -9.36 14.71
C HIS A 173 -4.36 -8.41 15.34
N SER A 174 -4.80 -7.22 15.74
CA SER A 174 -3.92 -6.30 16.45
C SER A 174 -3.73 -6.70 17.92
N GLY A 175 -4.62 -7.55 18.46
CA GLY A 175 -4.52 -8.04 19.82
C GLY A 175 -4.30 -6.94 20.84
N ASP A 176 -3.26 -7.10 21.67
CA ASP A 176 -2.87 -6.13 22.70
C ASP A 176 -1.84 -5.08 22.21
N LEU A 177 -1.58 -4.99 20.90
CA LEU A 177 -0.66 -3.98 20.38
C LEU A 177 -1.15 -2.56 20.75
N PRO A 178 -0.26 -1.67 21.23
CA PRO A 178 -0.67 -0.36 21.71
C PRO A 178 -1.12 0.54 20.55
N SER A 179 -2.24 1.24 20.73
CA SER A 179 -2.66 2.23 19.76
C SER A 179 -1.77 3.48 19.79
N LEU A 180 -1.78 4.29 18.71
CA LEU A 180 -1.10 5.59 18.70
C LEU A 180 -1.72 6.52 19.75
N GLU A 181 -3.05 6.45 19.92
CA GLU A 181 -3.80 7.18 20.94
C GLU A 181 -3.27 6.91 22.36
N GLN A 182 -2.94 5.65 22.65
CA GLN A 182 -2.36 5.26 23.95
C GLN A 182 -0.87 5.59 24.04
N SER A 183 -0.11 5.33 23.00
CA SER A 183 1.35 5.45 23.01
C SER A 183 1.83 6.90 23.00
N VAL A 184 1.20 7.76 22.19
CA VAL A 184 1.60 9.14 21.99
C VAL A 184 0.36 10.05 21.88
N PRO A 185 -0.40 10.23 22.99
CA PRO A 185 -1.71 10.90 22.97
C PRO A 185 -1.69 12.32 22.38
N HIS A 186 -0.62 13.08 22.60
CA HIS A 186 -0.51 14.45 22.10
C HIS A 186 -0.38 14.51 20.57
N LEU A 187 0.40 13.60 19.96
CA LEU A 187 0.53 13.51 18.49
C LEU A 187 -0.72 12.93 17.86
N TYR A 188 -1.37 11.97 18.51
CA TYR A 188 -2.68 11.49 18.06
C TYR A 188 -3.70 12.62 17.99
N LYS A 189 -3.77 13.47 19.04
CA LYS A 189 -4.67 14.63 19.09
C LYS A 189 -4.34 15.66 18.00
N GLU A 190 -3.06 15.89 17.74
CA GLU A 190 -2.61 16.76 16.64
C GLU A 190 -3.08 16.20 15.30
N LEU A 191 -2.85 14.91 15.06
CA LEU A 191 -3.26 14.21 13.84
C LEU A 191 -4.79 14.22 13.67
N ASP A 192 -5.56 14.01 14.74
CA ASP A 192 -7.02 14.08 14.71
C ASP A 192 -7.52 15.50 14.37
N THR A 193 -6.84 16.52 14.86
CA THR A 193 -7.14 17.93 14.48
C THR A 193 -6.88 18.15 12.99
N ILE A 194 -5.78 17.62 12.45
CA ILE A 194 -5.46 17.70 11.03
C ILE A 194 -6.52 16.96 10.22
N ARG A 195 -6.93 15.76 10.64
CA ARG A 195 -8.01 15.00 10.02
C ARG A 195 -9.29 15.82 9.84
N LEU A 196 -9.73 16.47 10.91
CA LEU A 196 -10.94 17.29 10.87
C LEU A 196 -10.80 18.46 9.89
N ASN A 197 -9.66 19.15 9.92
CA ASN A 197 -9.38 20.27 9.02
C ASN A 197 -9.34 19.83 7.55
N LEU A 198 -8.78 18.67 7.26
CA LEU A 198 -8.73 18.12 5.89
C LEU A 198 -10.12 17.75 5.40
N GLU A 199 -10.92 17.09 6.22
CA GLU A 199 -12.28 16.73 5.86
C GLU A 199 -13.17 17.97 5.67
N ASP A 200 -13.00 19.03 6.49
CA ASP A 200 -13.69 20.30 6.32
C ASP A 200 -13.27 21.04 5.05
N HIS A 201 -11.97 21.00 4.73
CA HIS A 201 -11.45 21.69 3.55
C HIS A 201 -11.86 21.01 2.24
N TYR A 202 -11.72 19.68 2.16
CA TYR A 202 -12.04 18.93 0.94
C TYR A 202 -13.49 18.48 0.86
N ASN A 203 -14.23 18.55 1.96
CA ASN A 203 -15.59 18.04 2.09
C ASN A 203 -15.72 16.59 1.63
N ASP A 204 -14.68 15.78 1.83
CA ASP A 204 -14.64 14.37 1.46
C ASP A 204 -13.78 13.57 2.44
N MET A 205 -13.91 12.23 2.39
CA MET A 205 -13.04 11.33 3.15
C MET A 205 -11.64 11.33 2.54
N MET A 206 -10.66 11.63 3.39
CA MET A 206 -9.26 11.70 2.99
C MET A 206 -8.46 10.50 3.47
N ASP A 207 -7.57 10.05 2.64
CA ASP A 207 -6.48 9.12 2.91
C ASP A 207 -5.24 9.95 3.25
N ILE A 208 -4.59 9.65 4.37
CA ILE A 208 -3.53 10.45 4.97
C ILE A 208 -2.31 9.57 5.21
N GLU A 209 -1.17 10.00 4.72
CA GLU A 209 0.13 9.42 5.05
C GLU A 209 0.89 10.36 6.00
N PHE A 210 1.38 9.83 7.12
CA PHE A 210 2.11 10.61 8.11
C PHE A 210 3.34 9.87 8.63
N THR A 211 4.30 10.65 9.12
CA THR A 211 5.50 10.14 9.78
C THR A 211 5.74 10.93 11.07
N ILE A 212 6.17 10.25 12.10
CA ILE A 212 6.69 10.83 13.33
C ILE A 212 8.20 10.65 13.30
N GLN A 213 8.94 11.74 13.31
CA GLN A 213 10.38 11.72 13.40
C GLN A 213 10.83 12.46 14.65
N SER A 214 11.52 11.77 15.55
CA SER A 214 12.02 12.36 16.80
C SER A 214 10.95 13.10 17.57
N GLY A 215 9.79 12.45 17.77
CA GLY A 215 8.66 13.00 18.51
C GLY A 215 7.89 14.12 17.80
N LYS A 216 8.17 14.43 16.54
CA LYS A 216 7.47 15.45 15.74
C LYS A 216 6.66 14.83 14.64
N LEU A 217 5.38 15.23 14.50
CA LEU A 217 4.49 14.82 13.43
C LEU A 217 4.79 15.55 12.12
N TRP A 218 4.76 14.79 11.01
CA TRP A 218 4.93 15.28 9.65
C TRP A 218 3.84 14.69 8.76
N MET A 219 3.11 15.55 8.08
CA MET A 219 2.18 15.13 7.04
C MET A 219 2.94 14.93 5.74
N LEU A 220 2.82 13.75 5.15
CA LEU A 220 3.51 13.42 3.89
C LEU A 220 2.62 13.64 2.69
N GLN A 221 1.41 13.11 2.73
CA GLN A 221 0.45 13.15 1.64
C GLN A 221 -0.98 13.10 2.18
N CYS A 222 -1.90 13.75 1.45
CA CYS A 222 -3.32 13.48 1.58
C CYS A 222 -3.93 13.35 0.16
N ARG A 223 -4.94 12.49 0.05
CA ARG A 223 -5.69 12.28 -1.19
C ARG A 223 -7.13 11.89 -0.87
N ILE A 224 -8.02 11.98 -1.85
CA ILE A 224 -9.38 11.46 -1.70
C ILE A 224 -9.27 9.95 -1.46
N GLY A 225 -9.82 9.49 -0.33
CA GLY A 225 -9.71 8.10 0.08
C GLY A 225 -10.54 7.16 -0.80
N LYS A 226 -9.92 6.06 -1.24
CA LYS A 226 -10.63 4.98 -1.91
C LYS A 226 -11.54 4.26 -0.91
N ARG A 227 -12.76 3.94 -1.35
CA ARG A 227 -13.81 3.32 -0.53
C ARG A 227 -14.64 2.35 -1.36
N ASN A 228 -15.19 1.34 -0.71
CA ASN A 228 -16.13 0.41 -1.33
C ASN A 228 -17.52 1.02 -1.49
N GLY A 229 -18.42 0.32 -2.19
CA GLY A 229 -19.78 0.78 -2.48
C GLY A 229 -20.60 1.09 -1.21
N PRO A 230 -20.70 0.18 -0.22
CA PRO A 230 -21.40 0.44 1.02
C PRO A 230 -20.90 1.68 1.76
N ALA A 231 -19.58 1.85 1.87
CA ALA A 231 -18.97 3.00 2.51
C ALA A 231 -19.24 4.30 1.73
N ALA A 232 -19.16 4.27 0.41
CA ALA A 232 -19.43 5.43 -0.45
C ALA A 232 -20.85 5.97 -0.25
N ILE A 233 -21.85 5.08 -0.24
CA ILE A 233 -23.26 5.44 -0.05
C ILE A 233 -23.50 6.00 1.35
N ARG A 234 -22.96 5.33 2.37
CA ARG A 234 -23.08 5.78 3.76
C ARG A 234 -22.46 7.17 3.94
N MET A 235 -21.22 7.36 3.50
CA MET A 235 -20.51 8.65 3.58
C MET A 235 -21.28 9.75 2.85
N ALA A 236 -21.74 9.50 1.62
CA ALA A 236 -22.51 10.46 0.85
C ALA A 236 -23.79 10.88 1.60
N SER A 237 -24.53 9.91 2.16
CA SER A 237 -25.75 10.17 2.94
C SER A 237 -25.47 10.94 4.23
N GLU A 238 -24.43 10.56 4.99
CA GLU A 238 -24.07 11.20 6.25
C GLU A 238 -23.56 12.63 6.02
N MET A 239 -22.70 12.85 5.01
CA MET A 239 -22.19 14.19 4.68
C MET A 239 -23.28 15.17 4.24
N VAL A 240 -24.36 14.69 3.61
CA VAL A 240 -25.55 15.53 3.35
C VAL A 240 -26.24 15.90 4.66
N LYS A 241 -26.46 14.97 5.57
CA LYS A 241 -27.06 15.21 6.89
C LYS A 241 -26.23 16.18 7.73
N GLU A 242 -24.91 16.06 7.64
CA GLU A 242 -23.93 16.97 8.26
C GLU A 242 -23.86 18.34 7.57
N LYS A 243 -24.55 18.52 6.45
CA LYS A 243 -24.54 19.75 5.62
C LYS A 243 -23.17 20.11 5.06
N ARG A 244 -22.30 19.11 4.86
CA ARG A 244 -20.99 19.27 4.23
C ARG A 244 -21.10 19.33 2.72
N ILE A 245 -22.04 18.57 2.14
CA ILE A 245 -22.31 18.51 0.71
C ILE A 245 -23.82 18.56 0.45
N ASP A 246 -24.20 18.95 -0.76
CA ASP A 246 -25.59 18.89 -1.19
C ASP A 246 -25.94 17.50 -1.78
N GLY A 247 -27.23 17.25 -1.98
CA GLY A 247 -27.72 15.99 -2.52
C GLY A 247 -27.22 15.69 -3.94
N LYS A 248 -27.00 16.72 -4.77
CA LYS A 248 -26.47 16.56 -6.12
C LYS A 248 -25.03 16.09 -6.09
N THR A 249 -24.21 16.69 -5.25
CA THR A 249 -22.81 16.27 -5.02
C THR A 249 -22.76 14.85 -4.47
N ALA A 250 -23.63 14.50 -3.51
CA ALA A 250 -23.70 13.15 -2.93
C ALA A 250 -23.99 12.09 -4.02
N ILE A 251 -24.97 12.34 -4.90
CA ILE A 251 -25.30 11.43 -6.01
C ILE A 251 -24.12 11.32 -6.97
N GLY A 252 -23.46 12.44 -7.30
CA GLY A 252 -22.32 12.45 -8.21
C GLY A 252 -21.06 11.73 -7.68
N ARG A 253 -20.97 11.51 -6.36
CA ARG A 253 -19.84 10.80 -5.73
C ARG A 253 -19.99 9.30 -5.69
N VAL A 254 -21.19 8.78 -5.84
CA VAL A 254 -21.44 7.33 -5.87
C VAL A 254 -21.45 6.88 -7.32
N THR A 255 -20.47 6.07 -7.70
CA THR A 255 -20.36 5.55 -9.07
C THR A 255 -21.34 4.39 -9.31
N PRO A 256 -21.75 4.13 -10.58
CA PRO A 256 -22.56 2.95 -10.89
C PRO A 256 -21.93 1.64 -10.42
N SER A 257 -20.60 1.48 -10.56
CA SER A 257 -19.89 0.29 -10.10
C SER A 257 -19.96 0.10 -8.59
N GLN A 258 -19.96 1.19 -7.81
CA GLN A 258 -20.16 1.11 -6.36
C GLN A 258 -21.59 0.70 -5.97
N LEU A 259 -22.58 1.01 -6.79
CA LEU A 259 -23.94 0.48 -6.62
C LEU A 259 -24.00 -1.00 -6.96
N ASP A 260 -23.33 -1.41 -8.04
CA ASP A 260 -23.25 -2.82 -8.43
C ASP A 260 -22.58 -3.69 -7.38
N GLU A 261 -21.62 -3.15 -6.62
CA GLU A 261 -20.98 -3.84 -5.49
C GLU A 261 -21.99 -4.33 -4.43
N LEU A 262 -23.10 -3.61 -4.24
CA LEU A 262 -24.15 -4.02 -3.29
C LEU A 262 -24.94 -5.24 -3.77
N LEU A 263 -24.82 -5.56 -5.06
CA LEU A 263 -25.44 -6.72 -5.69
C LEU A 263 -24.49 -7.92 -5.79
N HIS A 264 -23.28 -7.80 -5.22
CA HIS A 264 -22.33 -8.91 -5.22
C HIS A 264 -22.88 -10.15 -4.51
N PRO A 265 -22.54 -11.34 -4.99
CA PRO A 265 -22.85 -12.58 -4.30
C PRO A 265 -22.31 -12.56 -2.87
N ILE A 266 -23.13 -12.88 -1.93
CA ILE A 266 -22.74 -13.15 -0.54
C ILE A 266 -22.78 -14.65 -0.30
N VAL A 267 -22.03 -15.13 0.67
CA VAL A 267 -22.18 -16.52 1.14
C VAL A 267 -23.57 -16.64 1.78
N ASP A 268 -24.31 -17.69 1.43
CA ASP A 268 -25.59 -17.98 2.05
C ASP A 268 -25.40 -18.12 3.56
N PRO A 269 -26.09 -17.34 4.41
CA PRO A 269 -25.90 -17.37 5.85
C PRO A 269 -26.15 -18.74 6.52
N ASP A 270 -27.00 -19.57 5.91
CA ASP A 270 -27.28 -20.90 6.44
C ASP A 270 -26.17 -21.91 6.05
N VAL A 271 -25.62 -21.74 4.87
CA VAL A 271 -24.43 -22.51 4.42
C VAL A 271 -23.19 -22.09 5.21
N GLU A 272 -23.01 -20.80 5.47
CA GLU A 272 -21.90 -20.29 6.29
C GLU A 272 -21.88 -20.93 7.68
N LYS A 273 -23.03 -21.02 8.37
CA LYS A 273 -23.14 -21.64 9.69
C LYS A 273 -22.80 -23.12 9.69
N SER A 274 -23.02 -23.83 8.58
CA SER A 274 -22.83 -25.27 8.44
C SER A 274 -21.49 -25.66 7.85
N THR A 275 -20.73 -24.71 7.28
CA THR A 275 -19.45 -24.95 6.61
C THR A 275 -18.30 -24.84 7.61
N PRO A 276 -17.35 -25.79 7.64
CA PRO A 276 -16.17 -25.67 8.48
C PRO A 276 -15.35 -24.43 8.14
N LEU A 277 -15.08 -23.58 9.14
CA LEU A 277 -14.19 -22.44 8.99
C LEU A 277 -12.75 -22.95 8.91
N LEU A 278 -12.05 -22.66 7.79
CA LEU A 278 -10.64 -23.01 7.61
C LEU A 278 -9.71 -21.95 8.22
N ALA A 279 -10.03 -20.69 8.00
CA ALA A 279 -9.28 -19.56 8.53
C ALA A 279 -10.18 -18.31 8.58
N LYS A 280 -9.82 -17.35 9.45
CA LYS A 280 -10.47 -16.05 9.54
C LYS A 280 -9.48 -14.98 9.12
N GLY A 281 -9.89 -14.09 8.23
CA GLY A 281 -9.09 -12.96 7.75
C GLY A 281 -9.77 -11.62 7.96
N LEU A 282 -9.07 -10.53 7.68
CA LEU A 282 -9.63 -9.19 7.66
C LEU A 282 -10.40 -8.99 6.35
N PRO A 283 -11.69 -8.60 6.38
CA PRO A 283 -12.46 -8.34 5.17
C PRO A 283 -12.07 -6.99 4.59
N ALA A 284 -11.19 -6.99 3.60
CA ALA A 284 -10.70 -5.78 2.96
C ALA A 284 -11.54 -5.33 1.75
N GLY A 285 -12.25 -6.24 1.12
CA GLY A 285 -13.14 -5.99 -0.01
C GLY A 285 -14.49 -6.71 0.14
N PRO A 286 -15.54 -6.27 -0.58
CA PRO A 286 -16.91 -6.75 -0.41
C PRO A 286 -17.16 -8.11 -1.07
N GLY A 287 -18.21 -8.78 -0.61
CA GLY A 287 -18.77 -9.95 -1.25
C GLY A 287 -18.11 -11.28 -0.89
N GLY A 288 -18.66 -12.34 -1.49
CA GLY A 288 -18.13 -13.70 -1.42
C GLY A 288 -17.68 -14.16 -2.82
N ALA A 289 -16.61 -14.91 -2.90
CA ALA A 289 -16.12 -15.45 -4.15
C ALA A 289 -15.68 -16.90 -4.04
N THR A 290 -15.82 -17.65 -5.13
CA THR A 290 -15.33 -19.01 -5.26
C THR A 290 -14.52 -19.14 -6.53
N GLY A 291 -13.38 -19.83 -6.47
CA GLY A 291 -12.51 -20.03 -7.62
C GLY A 291 -11.36 -20.98 -7.28
N LYS A 292 -10.60 -21.34 -8.29
CA LYS A 292 -9.38 -22.14 -8.12
C LYS A 292 -8.26 -21.27 -7.56
N ALA A 293 -7.56 -21.74 -6.54
CA ALA A 293 -6.43 -21.02 -5.98
C ALA A 293 -5.26 -21.01 -6.95
N VAL A 294 -4.70 -19.84 -7.22
CA VAL A 294 -3.47 -19.62 -7.99
C VAL A 294 -2.52 -18.78 -7.16
N PHE A 295 -1.23 -18.98 -7.31
CA PHE A 295 -0.21 -18.44 -6.41
C PHE A 295 0.70 -17.40 -7.09
N THR A 296 0.56 -17.20 -8.38
CA THR A 296 1.27 -16.16 -9.12
C THR A 296 0.30 -15.27 -9.89
N ALA A 297 0.68 -14.02 -10.12
CA ALA A 297 -0.10 -13.10 -10.93
C ALA A 297 -0.24 -13.59 -12.38
N GLN A 298 0.79 -14.22 -12.92
CA GLN A 298 0.77 -14.76 -14.28
C GLN A 298 -0.20 -15.93 -14.40
N ASP A 299 -0.21 -16.89 -13.46
CA ASP A 299 -1.19 -17.98 -13.43
C ASP A 299 -2.62 -17.45 -13.38
N ALA A 300 -2.86 -16.38 -12.59
CA ALA A 300 -4.17 -15.76 -12.52
C ALA A 300 -4.64 -15.26 -13.90
N VAL A 301 -3.77 -14.56 -14.61
CA VAL A 301 -4.04 -14.08 -15.98
C VAL A 301 -4.27 -15.23 -16.94
N ASP A 302 -3.38 -16.23 -16.95
CA ASP A 302 -3.42 -17.36 -17.89
C ASP A 302 -4.65 -18.26 -17.69
N TRP A 303 -5.05 -18.49 -16.46
CA TRP A 303 -6.22 -19.31 -16.16
C TRP A 303 -7.52 -18.55 -16.40
N ALA A 304 -7.57 -17.26 -16.05
CA ALA A 304 -8.71 -16.42 -16.37
C ALA A 304 -8.93 -16.30 -17.88
N ALA A 305 -7.87 -16.19 -18.67
CA ALA A 305 -7.93 -16.21 -20.13
C ALA A 305 -8.53 -17.50 -20.72
N LYS A 306 -8.43 -18.62 -19.97
CA LYS A 306 -9.08 -19.90 -20.30
C LYS A 306 -10.53 -20.01 -19.82
N GLY A 307 -11.09 -18.94 -19.23
CA GLY A 307 -12.44 -18.90 -18.68
C GLY A 307 -12.57 -19.49 -17.28
N GLU A 308 -11.46 -19.76 -16.58
CA GLU A 308 -11.48 -20.27 -15.21
C GLU A 308 -11.67 -19.11 -14.21
N ARG A 309 -12.47 -19.37 -13.17
CA ARG A 309 -12.56 -18.44 -12.02
C ARG A 309 -11.41 -18.74 -11.07
N VAL A 310 -10.60 -17.74 -10.78
CA VAL A 310 -9.41 -17.91 -9.94
C VAL A 310 -9.41 -16.97 -8.75
N VAL A 311 -8.88 -17.45 -7.63
CA VAL A 311 -8.57 -16.66 -6.44
C VAL A 311 -7.06 -16.54 -6.36
N LEU A 312 -6.55 -15.32 -6.41
CA LEU A 312 -5.12 -15.06 -6.27
C LEU A 312 -4.74 -15.14 -4.80
N VAL A 313 -3.88 -16.10 -4.48
CA VAL A 313 -3.39 -16.34 -3.12
C VAL A 313 -1.92 -15.95 -3.05
N ARG A 314 -1.59 -14.98 -2.20
CA ARG A 314 -0.22 -14.47 -2.04
C ARG A 314 0.15 -14.37 -0.56
N GLU A 315 1.42 -14.30 -0.23
CA GLU A 315 1.83 -13.83 1.10
C GLU A 315 1.43 -12.37 1.29
N GLU A 316 1.79 -11.54 0.33
CA GLU A 316 1.41 -10.14 0.18
C GLU A 316 1.31 -9.81 -1.30
N THR A 317 0.67 -8.71 -1.68
CA THR A 317 0.67 -8.24 -3.06
C THR A 317 1.51 -6.99 -3.19
N ASN A 318 2.12 -6.86 -4.34
CA ASN A 318 2.87 -5.68 -4.73
C ASN A 318 2.34 -5.13 -6.07
N PRO A 319 2.82 -3.98 -6.52
CA PRO A 319 2.36 -3.38 -7.75
C PRO A 319 2.57 -4.22 -9.03
N GLU A 320 3.47 -5.18 -9.03
CA GLU A 320 3.64 -6.11 -10.17
C GLU A 320 2.49 -7.12 -10.27
N ASP A 321 1.79 -7.39 -9.17
CA ASP A 321 0.68 -8.35 -9.13
C ASP A 321 -0.65 -7.79 -9.72
N VAL A 322 -0.72 -6.49 -10.07
CA VAL A 322 -1.97 -5.77 -10.44
C VAL A 322 -2.74 -6.47 -11.57
N GLU A 323 -2.08 -6.98 -12.59
CA GLU A 323 -2.75 -7.68 -13.69
C GLU A 323 -3.38 -8.99 -13.23
N GLY A 324 -2.67 -9.78 -12.43
CA GLY A 324 -3.18 -11.00 -11.83
C GLY A 324 -4.30 -10.76 -10.83
N MET A 325 -4.16 -9.71 -10.02
CA MET A 325 -5.23 -9.28 -9.10
C MET A 325 -6.50 -8.92 -9.88
N ARG A 326 -6.38 -8.21 -10.99
CA ARG A 326 -7.55 -7.82 -11.83
C ARG A 326 -8.19 -8.99 -12.53
N ALA A 327 -7.42 -9.99 -12.95
CA ALA A 327 -7.92 -11.20 -13.59
C ALA A 327 -8.65 -12.14 -12.63
N SER A 328 -8.43 -11.98 -11.31
CA SER A 328 -8.99 -12.84 -10.27
C SER A 328 -10.41 -12.43 -9.87
N VAL A 329 -11.19 -13.36 -9.33
CA VAL A 329 -12.50 -13.08 -8.73
C VAL A 329 -12.38 -12.67 -7.26
N ALA A 330 -11.25 -12.98 -6.62
CA ALA A 330 -10.91 -12.56 -5.26
C ALA A 330 -9.40 -12.60 -5.04
N ILE A 331 -8.97 -11.88 -4.00
CA ILE A 331 -7.58 -11.87 -3.53
C ILE A 331 -7.56 -12.35 -2.09
N LEU A 332 -6.61 -13.22 -1.77
CA LEU A 332 -6.35 -13.69 -0.41
C LEU A 332 -4.87 -13.52 -0.10
N THR A 333 -4.56 -12.80 0.98
CA THR A 333 -3.18 -12.65 1.45
C THR A 333 -3.01 -13.21 2.85
N SER A 334 -1.85 -13.77 3.16
CA SER A 334 -1.52 -14.24 4.50
C SER A 334 -0.93 -13.14 5.38
N ARG A 335 -0.51 -12.02 4.77
CA ARG A 335 0.06 -10.85 5.44
C ARG A 335 -0.60 -9.56 4.96
N GLY A 336 -0.51 -8.52 5.78
CA GLY A 336 -1.00 -7.19 5.49
C GLY A 336 -2.26 -6.83 6.30
N GLY A 337 -2.41 -5.55 6.54
CA GLY A 337 -3.57 -4.95 7.21
C GLY A 337 -4.57 -4.35 6.22
N MET A 338 -5.53 -3.61 6.74
CA MET A 338 -6.57 -2.91 5.97
C MET A 338 -6.02 -1.78 5.10
N THR A 339 -4.78 -1.37 5.30
CA THR A 339 -4.06 -0.34 4.52
C THR A 339 -3.06 -0.92 3.54
N SER A 340 -2.89 -2.25 3.50
CA SER A 340 -1.97 -2.93 2.59
C SER A 340 -2.31 -2.70 1.12
N HIS A 341 -1.36 -2.93 0.23
CA HIS A 341 -1.55 -2.83 -1.22
C HIS A 341 -2.74 -3.67 -1.71
N ALA A 342 -2.86 -4.94 -1.25
CA ALA A 342 -3.99 -5.80 -1.58
C ALA A 342 -5.33 -5.16 -1.19
N ALA A 343 -5.44 -4.68 0.05
CA ALA A 343 -6.65 -4.07 0.58
C ALA A 343 -7.04 -2.78 -0.16
N LEU A 344 -6.07 -1.90 -0.44
CA LEU A 344 -6.31 -0.64 -1.15
C LEU A 344 -6.79 -0.87 -2.58
N VAL A 345 -6.12 -1.76 -3.30
CA VAL A 345 -6.46 -2.09 -4.68
C VAL A 345 -7.82 -2.80 -4.77
N ALA A 346 -8.05 -3.82 -3.93
CA ALA A 346 -9.30 -4.56 -3.90
C ALA A 346 -10.50 -3.64 -3.61
N ARG A 347 -10.39 -2.77 -2.60
CA ARG A 347 -11.42 -1.76 -2.33
C ARG A 347 -11.65 -0.81 -3.48
N GLY A 348 -10.57 -0.36 -4.13
CA GLY A 348 -10.68 0.52 -5.29
C GLY A 348 -11.47 -0.11 -6.45
N TRP A 349 -11.50 -1.45 -6.53
CA TRP A 349 -12.19 -2.20 -7.59
C TRP A 349 -13.48 -2.89 -7.11
N GLY A 350 -13.86 -2.78 -5.85
CA GLY A 350 -14.99 -3.51 -5.29
C GLY A 350 -14.80 -5.04 -5.32
N MET A 351 -13.58 -5.51 -5.21
CA MET A 351 -13.24 -6.92 -5.31
C MET A 351 -13.18 -7.58 -3.94
N CYS A 352 -13.64 -8.82 -3.83
CA CYS A 352 -13.52 -9.62 -2.62
C CYS A 352 -12.04 -9.81 -2.24
N CYS A 353 -11.71 -9.46 -0.99
CA CYS A 353 -10.34 -9.54 -0.48
C CYS A 353 -10.34 -9.78 1.04
#